data_c2b20bd640bbc4b5993e4d920f5f6771
#
_entry.id   c2b20bd640bbc4b5993e4d920f5f6771
#
_cell.length_a   1.000
_cell.length_b   1.000
_cell.length_c   1.000
_cell.angle_alpha   90.00
_cell.angle_beta   90.00
_cell.angle_gamma   90.00
#
_symmetry.space_group_name_H-M   'P 1'
#
loop_
_entity.id
_entity.type
_entity.pdbx_description
1 polymer ?
#
loop_
_entity_poly.entity_id
_entity_poly.type
_entity_poly.pdbx_seq_one_letter_code
_entity_poly.pdbx_strand_id
1 'polypeptide(L)'
;QLIDEDIFPKVILPSLADRKGRCLFIGTPRSTRNYLYELYKKAKADPSWFCKVYKASETNIIDKFELQQLKQNMTDEEYRQELECDFSAAISGSIYGKIMDKLDSEDRIKDINVDPGYPVHTAWDLGISDSTTIVFFQEIGRQLYFVDCVTKTGEGLPWFIKYIKDEVDYVYGNHYAPHDIEQRDFSNGMSRREVAYQLGVRFRVAPKLPVEEGIHMTSMMLQRSYFAAKKCELVIDALRHYHRKWSVNNKFFSKPVHDWSSHFCDAMRTAAVSLREGTHGKPPPQKLAQSDYRVFA
;
A
#
# COMPACT_ATOMS: atom_id res chain seq x y z
N GLN A 1 -20.89 7.02 -7.67
CA GLN A 1 -19.89 6.02 -7.97
C GLN A 1 -19.35 5.26 -6.79
N LEU A 2 -20.05 5.30 -5.72
CA LEU A 2 -19.88 4.48 -4.54
C LEU A 2 -21.10 3.59 -4.49
N ILE A 3 -21.13 2.57 -5.34
CA ILE A 3 -22.03 1.45 -5.09
C ILE A 3 -21.45 0.79 -3.86
N ASP A 4 -22.18 0.85 -2.77
CA ASP A 4 -21.89 0.09 -1.56
C ASP A 4 -21.78 -1.39 -1.95
N GLU A 5 -20.68 -2.03 -1.57
CA GLU A 5 -20.38 -3.43 -1.90
C GLU A 5 -21.50 -4.39 -1.50
N ASP A 6 -22.30 -4.00 -0.50
CA ASP A 6 -23.42 -4.75 0.02
C ASP A 6 -24.72 -4.61 -0.81
N ILE A 7 -24.87 -3.56 -1.61
CA ILE A 7 -26.09 -3.31 -2.36
C ILE A 7 -26.36 -4.41 -3.39
N PHE A 8 -25.33 -4.82 -4.14
CA PHE A 8 -25.54 -5.87 -5.15
C PHE A 8 -25.88 -7.22 -4.54
N PRO A 9 -25.08 -7.81 -3.63
CA PRO A 9 -25.37 -9.14 -3.09
C PRO A 9 -26.58 -9.17 -2.17
N LYS A 10 -26.87 -8.10 -1.41
CA LYS A 10 -27.90 -8.10 -0.39
C LYS A 10 -29.25 -7.54 -0.87
N VAL A 11 -29.27 -6.69 -1.89
CA VAL A 11 -30.48 -6.02 -2.36
C VAL A 11 -30.81 -6.38 -3.79
N ILE A 12 -29.87 -6.16 -4.73
CA ILE A 12 -30.13 -6.33 -6.17
C ILE A 12 -30.26 -7.80 -6.52
N LEU A 13 -29.30 -8.63 -6.13
CA LEU A 13 -29.27 -10.05 -6.50
C LEU A 13 -30.51 -10.82 -6.02
N PRO A 14 -30.99 -10.69 -4.77
CA PRO A 14 -32.24 -11.29 -4.34
C PRO A 14 -33.44 -10.82 -5.14
N SER A 15 -33.52 -9.51 -5.48
CA SER A 15 -34.62 -8.95 -6.29
C SER A 15 -34.66 -9.49 -7.73
N LEU A 16 -33.51 -9.91 -8.26
CA LEU A 16 -33.41 -10.49 -9.60
C LEU A 16 -33.74 -12.00 -9.62
N ALA A 17 -33.56 -12.67 -8.51
CA ALA A 17 -33.70 -14.14 -8.43
C ALA A 17 -35.13 -14.62 -8.74
N ASP A 18 -36.14 -13.88 -8.26
CA ASP A 18 -37.57 -14.22 -8.43
C ASP A 18 -37.98 -14.31 -9.92
N ARG A 19 -37.46 -13.42 -10.75
CA ARG A 19 -37.85 -13.31 -12.17
C ARG A 19 -36.75 -13.68 -13.15
N LYS A 20 -35.66 -14.31 -12.71
CA LYS A 20 -34.45 -14.59 -13.50
C LYS A 20 -33.95 -13.31 -14.23
N GLY A 21 -33.99 -12.19 -13.49
CA GLY A 21 -33.58 -10.90 -14.01
C GLY A 21 -32.10 -10.83 -14.34
N ARG A 22 -31.71 -9.81 -15.10
CA ARG A 22 -30.31 -9.56 -15.46
C ARG A 22 -29.89 -8.22 -14.88
N CYS A 23 -28.61 -8.11 -14.52
CA CYS A 23 -27.99 -6.85 -14.10
C CYS A 23 -26.84 -6.52 -15.06
N LEU A 24 -26.74 -5.25 -15.43
CA LEU A 24 -25.67 -4.73 -16.25
C LEU A 24 -24.92 -3.67 -15.46
N PHE A 25 -23.62 -3.86 -15.27
CA PHE A 25 -22.73 -2.88 -14.67
C PHE A 25 -21.95 -2.19 -15.78
N ILE A 26 -22.02 -0.86 -15.82
CA ILE A 26 -21.31 -0.03 -16.79
C ILE A 26 -20.58 1.05 -16.00
N GLY A 27 -19.31 1.26 -16.33
CA GLY A 27 -18.52 2.32 -15.72
C GLY A 27 -17.09 2.34 -16.24
N THR A 28 -16.39 3.40 -15.88
CA THR A 28 -14.96 3.56 -16.13
C THR A 28 -14.19 3.15 -14.88
N PRO A 29 -13.04 2.47 -15.02
CA PRO A 29 -12.20 2.11 -13.87
C PRO A 29 -11.70 3.36 -13.15
N ARG A 30 -11.68 3.32 -11.82
CA ARG A 30 -11.10 4.42 -11.03
C ARG A 30 -9.97 3.98 -10.12
N SER A 31 -9.93 2.71 -9.76
CA SER A 31 -8.85 2.10 -8.99
C SER A 31 -9.08 0.59 -8.94
N THR A 32 -8.05 -0.15 -8.54
CA THR A 32 -8.13 -1.57 -8.24
C THR A 32 -8.91 -1.89 -6.95
N ARG A 33 -9.31 -0.87 -6.19
CA ARG A 33 -10.05 -1.02 -4.91
C ARG A 33 -11.51 -0.58 -4.99
N ASN A 34 -12.06 -0.36 -6.16
CA ASN A 34 -13.49 -0.08 -6.27
C ASN A 34 -14.30 -1.35 -6.57
N TYR A 35 -15.56 -1.31 -6.22
CA TYR A 35 -16.45 -2.46 -6.41
C TYR A 35 -16.56 -2.91 -7.87
N LEU A 36 -16.41 -1.99 -8.83
CA LEU A 36 -16.40 -2.32 -10.26
C LEU A 36 -15.20 -3.23 -10.61
N TYR A 37 -14.04 -3.04 -9.98
CA TYR A 37 -12.89 -3.91 -10.18
C TYR A 37 -13.10 -5.31 -9.60
N GLU A 38 -13.72 -5.41 -8.44
CA GLU A 38 -14.09 -6.70 -7.84
C GLU A 38 -15.07 -7.47 -8.73
N LEU A 39 -16.09 -6.78 -9.25
CA LEU A 39 -17.01 -7.34 -10.23
C LEU A 39 -16.29 -7.76 -11.52
N TYR A 40 -15.35 -6.97 -12.00
CA TYR A 40 -14.54 -7.29 -13.18
C TYR A 40 -13.69 -8.54 -12.96
N LYS A 41 -13.01 -8.68 -11.82
CA LYS A 41 -12.26 -9.90 -11.47
C LYS A 41 -13.17 -11.11 -11.41
N LYS A 42 -14.31 -11.01 -10.74
CA LYS A 42 -15.31 -12.07 -10.66
C LYS A 42 -15.81 -12.47 -12.05
N ALA A 43 -16.19 -11.49 -12.87
CA ALA A 43 -16.70 -11.74 -14.21
C ALA A 43 -15.66 -12.35 -15.17
N LYS A 44 -14.38 -12.07 -14.95
CA LYS A 44 -13.30 -12.75 -15.68
C LYS A 44 -13.07 -14.20 -15.27
N ALA A 45 -13.32 -14.52 -14.01
CA ALA A 45 -13.13 -15.85 -13.47
C ALA A 45 -14.34 -16.79 -13.67
N ASP A 46 -15.55 -16.22 -13.85
CA ASP A 46 -16.81 -16.97 -13.93
C ASP A 46 -17.40 -16.89 -15.35
N PRO A 47 -17.41 -17.99 -16.13
CA PRO A 47 -17.95 -18.02 -17.49
C PRO A 47 -19.45 -17.68 -17.60
N SER A 48 -20.22 -17.71 -16.51
CA SER A 48 -21.63 -17.31 -16.49
C SER A 48 -21.83 -15.81 -16.61
N TRP A 49 -20.75 -15.03 -16.45
CA TRP A 49 -20.77 -13.58 -16.59
C TRP A 49 -20.27 -13.14 -17.98
N PHE A 50 -21.00 -12.23 -18.58
CA PHE A 50 -20.47 -11.50 -19.73
C PHE A 50 -19.61 -10.34 -19.24
N CYS A 51 -18.36 -10.27 -19.69
CA CYS A 51 -17.44 -9.19 -19.36
C CYS A 51 -16.73 -8.70 -20.62
N LYS A 52 -16.81 -7.40 -20.90
CA LYS A 52 -16.12 -6.78 -22.02
C LYS A 52 -15.56 -5.43 -21.61
N VAL A 53 -14.31 -5.19 -21.96
CA VAL A 53 -13.66 -3.88 -21.86
C VAL A 53 -13.58 -3.29 -23.25
N TYR A 54 -13.96 -2.02 -23.39
CA TYR A 54 -13.90 -1.27 -24.65
C TYR A 54 -12.96 -0.09 -24.46
N LYS A 55 -11.74 -0.20 -24.97
CA LYS A 55 -10.79 0.89 -24.99
C LYS A 55 -11.03 1.79 -26.18
N ALA A 56 -10.87 3.10 -26.01
CA ALA A 56 -11.06 4.05 -27.10
C ALA A 56 -10.09 3.79 -28.26
N SER A 57 -8.85 3.39 -27.97
CA SER A 57 -7.83 3.04 -28.96
C SER A 57 -8.18 1.80 -29.80
N GLU A 58 -9.02 0.89 -29.29
CA GLU A 58 -9.36 -0.38 -29.95
C GLU A 58 -10.68 -0.34 -30.69
N THR A 59 -11.62 0.53 -30.27
CA THR A 59 -13.00 0.48 -30.75
C THR A 59 -13.23 1.29 -32.03
N ASN A 60 -12.37 2.24 -32.35
CA ASN A 60 -12.53 3.22 -33.44
C ASN A 60 -13.89 3.99 -33.43
N ILE A 61 -14.57 4.05 -32.28
CA ILE A 61 -15.83 4.78 -32.10
C ILE A 61 -15.55 6.28 -32.05
N ILE A 62 -14.45 6.65 -31.40
CA ILE A 62 -14.00 8.04 -31.33
C ILE A 62 -12.98 8.25 -32.45
N ASP A 63 -13.15 9.29 -33.25
CA ASP A 63 -12.23 9.64 -34.31
C ASP A 63 -10.81 9.91 -33.76
N LYS A 64 -9.78 9.58 -34.55
CA LYS A 64 -8.38 9.75 -34.15
C LYS A 64 -8.01 11.19 -33.84
N PHE A 65 -8.61 12.14 -34.55
CA PHE A 65 -8.39 13.56 -34.29
C PHE A 65 -8.96 13.97 -32.94
N GLU A 66 -10.19 13.54 -32.65
CA GLU A 66 -10.83 13.77 -31.34
C GLU A 66 -10.05 13.11 -30.20
N LEU A 67 -9.55 11.87 -30.37
CA LEU A 67 -8.69 11.22 -29.38
C LEU A 67 -7.41 12.01 -29.13
N GLN A 68 -6.82 12.60 -30.17
CA GLN A 68 -5.63 13.42 -30.02
C GLN A 68 -5.94 14.74 -29.29
N GLN A 69 -7.08 15.36 -29.54
CA GLN A 69 -7.55 16.54 -28.83
C GLN A 69 -7.79 16.22 -27.33
N LEU A 70 -8.47 15.11 -27.05
CA LEU A 70 -8.68 14.65 -25.67
C LEU A 70 -7.36 14.42 -24.95
N LYS A 71 -6.40 13.76 -25.61
CA LYS A 71 -5.07 13.52 -25.05
C LYS A 71 -4.27 14.80 -24.75
N GLN A 72 -4.50 15.88 -25.49
CA GLN A 72 -3.87 17.17 -25.22
C GLN A 72 -4.51 17.93 -24.05
N ASN A 73 -5.78 17.65 -23.75
CA ASN A 73 -6.56 18.33 -22.72
C ASN A 73 -6.71 17.55 -21.42
N MET A 74 -6.22 16.31 -21.38
CA MET A 74 -6.23 15.44 -20.21
C MET A 74 -4.81 15.14 -19.76
N THR A 75 -4.63 14.77 -18.49
CA THR A 75 -3.36 14.15 -18.07
C THR A 75 -3.23 12.74 -18.65
N ASP A 76 -2.01 12.21 -18.73
CA ASP A 76 -1.80 10.83 -19.19
C ASP A 76 -2.54 9.81 -18.29
N GLU A 77 -2.61 10.07 -17.00
CA GLU A 77 -3.32 9.25 -16.04
C GLU A 77 -4.84 9.26 -16.29
N GLU A 78 -5.43 10.45 -16.50
CA GLU A 78 -6.85 10.60 -16.82
C GLU A 78 -7.19 9.93 -18.16
N TYR A 79 -6.35 10.11 -19.19
CA TYR A 79 -6.54 9.48 -20.49
C TYR A 79 -6.50 7.94 -20.37
N ARG A 80 -5.51 7.38 -19.68
CA ARG A 80 -5.41 5.93 -19.44
C ARG A 80 -6.63 5.40 -18.68
N GLN A 81 -7.09 6.12 -17.68
CA GLN A 81 -8.22 5.72 -16.84
C GLN A 81 -9.54 5.78 -17.63
N GLU A 82 -9.85 6.93 -18.23
CA GLU A 82 -11.18 7.20 -18.80
C GLU A 82 -11.33 6.61 -20.22
N LEU A 83 -10.28 6.59 -21.02
CA LEU A 83 -10.34 6.17 -22.41
C LEU A 83 -9.70 4.81 -22.69
N GLU A 84 -8.68 4.43 -21.95
CA GLU A 84 -8.03 3.12 -22.09
C GLU A 84 -8.48 2.09 -21.04
N CYS A 85 -9.43 2.46 -20.18
CA CYS A 85 -10.00 1.58 -19.16
C CYS A 85 -8.95 0.92 -18.24
N ASP A 86 -7.89 1.65 -17.92
CA ASP A 86 -6.79 1.14 -17.11
C ASP A 86 -7.09 1.29 -15.61
N PHE A 87 -7.36 0.17 -14.93
CA PHE A 87 -7.61 0.15 -13.49
C PHE A 87 -6.35 0.50 -12.66
N SER A 88 -5.16 0.32 -13.22
CA SER A 88 -3.89 0.58 -12.55
C SER A 88 -3.37 2.01 -12.78
N ALA A 89 -4.03 2.80 -13.62
CA ALA A 89 -3.64 4.18 -13.84
C ALA A 89 -3.61 4.97 -12.53
N ALA A 90 -2.54 5.71 -12.31
CA ALA A 90 -2.44 6.59 -11.15
C ALA A 90 -3.56 7.64 -11.18
N ILE A 91 -4.03 8.04 -9.99
CA ILE A 91 -5.03 9.10 -9.89
C ILE A 91 -4.38 10.45 -10.25
N SER A 92 -5.12 11.30 -10.95
CA SER A 92 -4.68 12.68 -11.22
C SER A 92 -4.27 13.39 -9.92
N GLY A 93 -3.08 13.98 -9.91
CA GLY A 93 -2.47 14.53 -8.70
C GLY A 93 -1.78 13.50 -7.80
N SER A 94 -1.64 12.25 -8.25
CA SER A 94 -0.89 11.22 -7.52
C SER A 94 0.55 11.67 -7.25
N ILE A 95 0.99 11.42 -6.02
CA ILE A 95 2.31 11.82 -5.52
C ILE A 95 3.40 10.85 -6.01
N TYR A 96 3.11 9.56 -5.97
CA TYR A 96 4.07 8.51 -6.32
C TYR A 96 3.72 7.74 -7.59
N GLY A 97 2.57 8.02 -8.22
CA GLY A 97 2.05 7.23 -9.35
C GLY A 97 3.05 7.03 -10.48
N LYS A 98 3.70 8.09 -10.95
CA LYS A 98 4.73 8.00 -12.01
C LYS A 98 5.93 7.15 -11.61
N ILE A 99 6.31 7.18 -10.33
CA ILE A 99 7.38 6.32 -9.83
C ILE A 99 6.93 4.86 -9.85
N MET A 100 5.70 4.59 -9.42
CA MET A 100 5.14 3.23 -9.41
C MET A 100 4.97 2.68 -10.83
N ASP A 101 4.53 3.48 -11.80
CA ASP A 101 4.48 3.09 -13.21
C ASP A 101 5.86 2.73 -13.76
N LYS A 102 6.89 3.50 -13.38
CA LYS A 102 8.28 3.21 -13.74
C LYS A 102 8.76 1.89 -13.12
N LEU A 103 8.49 1.66 -11.83
CA LEU A 103 8.87 0.41 -11.16
C LEU A 103 8.20 -0.81 -11.81
N ASP A 104 6.95 -0.68 -12.24
CA ASP A 104 6.23 -1.72 -12.96
C ASP A 104 6.87 -2.01 -14.33
N SER A 105 7.17 -0.96 -15.09
CA SER A 105 7.84 -1.09 -16.40
C SER A 105 9.26 -1.67 -16.31
N GLU A 106 9.93 -1.52 -15.17
CA GLU A 106 11.28 -2.05 -14.90
C GLU A 106 11.24 -3.45 -14.23
N ASP A 107 10.09 -4.12 -14.17
CA ASP A 107 9.90 -5.44 -13.52
C ASP A 107 10.36 -5.45 -12.04
N ARG A 108 10.09 -4.38 -11.33
CA ARG A 108 10.40 -4.26 -9.89
C ARG A 108 9.21 -4.58 -8.99
N ILE A 109 8.03 -4.78 -9.57
CA ILE A 109 6.82 -5.28 -8.91
C ILE A 109 6.60 -6.71 -9.41
N LYS A 110 7.06 -7.68 -8.64
CA LYS A 110 7.05 -9.08 -9.04
C LYS A 110 6.96 -10.03 -7.87
N ASP A 111 6.95 -11.33 -8.11
CA ASP A 111 7.01 -12.32 -7.04
C ASP A 111 8.39 -12.28 -6.37
N ILE A 112 8.43 -11.96 -5.07
CA ILE A 112 9.66 -11.82 -4.28
C ILE A 112 9.52 -12.67 -3.03
N ASN A 113 10.49 -13.55 -2.80
CA ASN A 113 10.61 -14.31 -1.56
C ASN A 113 11.56 -13.58 -0.59
N VAL A 114 11.31 -13.76 0.71
CA VAL A 114 12.21 -13.29 1.75
C VAL A 114 13.54 -14.06 1.65
N ASP A 115 14.64 -13.31 1.60
CA ASP A 115 15.99 -13.89 1.65
C ASP A 115 16.35 -14.19 3.12
N PRO A 116 16.56 -15.45 3.50
CA PRO A 116 16.87 -15.81 4.88
C PRO A 116 18.22 -15.28 5.39
N GLY A 117 19.09 -14.84 4.48
CA GLY A 117 20.39 -14.22 4.82
C GLY A 117 20.31 -12.79 5.34
N TYR A 118 19.13 -12.15 5.22
CA TYR A 118 18.94 -10.76 5.62
C TYR A 118 17.74 -10.62 6.57
N PRO A 119 17.84 -9.75 7.60
CA PRO A 119 16.74 -9.52 8.51
C PRO A 119 15.60 -8.75 7.82
N VAL A 120 14.37 -9.01 8.24
CA VAL A 120 13.20 -8.26 7.84
C VAL A 120 13.01 -7.09 8.80
N HIS A 121 13.05 -5.88 8.28
CA HIS A 121 12.74 -4.67 9.01
C HIS A 121 11.24 -4.35 8.88
N THR A 122 10.70 -3.61 9.85
CA THR A 122 9.32 -3.14 9.78
C THR A 122 9.26 -1.62 9.94
N ALA A 123 8.36 -0.99 9.22
CA ALA A 123 8.01 0.41 9.44
C ALA A 123 6.51 0.55 9.64
N TRP A 124 6.13 1.35 10.62
CA TRP A 124 4.79 1.43 11.16
C TRP A 124 4.17 2.79 10.95
N ASP A 125 2.88 2.80 10.71
CA ASP A 125 1.98 3.93 10.94
C ASP A 125 0.99 3.53 12.04
N LEU A 126 0.87 4.35 13.09
CA LEU A 126 0.16 4.00 14.32
C LEU A 126 -1.15 4.79 14.45
N GLY A 127 -2.25 4.25 13.93
CA GLY A 127 -3.61 4.77 14.13
C GLY A 127 -4.31 4.10 15.33
N ILE A 128 -5.12 4.85 16.10
CA ILE A 128 -5.98 4.30 17.17
C ILE A 128 -7.42 4.20 16.66
N SER A 129 -7.96 5.30 16.14
CA SER A 129 -9.31 5.37 15.57
C SER A 129 -9.35 4.97 14.09
N ASP A 130 -8.17 4.98 13.46
CA ASP A 130 -7.93 4.62 12.09
C ASP A 130 -7.18 3.29 12.00
N SER A 131 -6.65 2.98 10.83
CA SER A 131 -5.88 1.76 10.61
C SER A 131 -4.43 1.90 11.09
N THR A 132 -3.95 0.97 11.89
CA THR A 132 -2.51 0.78 12.05
C THR A 132 -2.00 -0.04 10.86
N THR A 133 -0.90 0.40 10.29
CA THR A 133 -0.28 -0.22 9.10
C THR A 133 1.19 -0.54 9.36
N ILE A 134 1.61 -1.73 8.93
CA ILE A 134 3.01 -2.18 8.98
C ILE A 134 3.43 -2.56 7.56
N VAL A 135 4.58 -2.07 7.13
CA VAL A 135 5.27 -2.54 5.94
C VAL A 135 6.54 -3.29 6.33
N PHE A 136 6.79 -4.43 5.68
CA PHE A 136 7.93 -5.30 5.96
C PHE A 136 8.90 -5.22 4.79
N PHE A 137 10.18 -5.04 5.09
CA PHE A 137 11.18 -4.93 4.04
C PHE A 137 12.55 -5.47 4.46
N GLN A 138 13.33 -5.85 3.46
CA GLN A 138 14.74 -6.21 3.60
C GLN A 138 15.62 -5.18 2.90
N GLU A 139 16.77 -4.87 3.48
CA GLU A 139 17.81 -4.07 2.84
C GLU A 139 18.92 -5.01 2.39
N ILE A 140 19.09 -5.16 1.06
CA ILE A 140 20.08 -6.01 0.45
C ILE A 140 20.99 -5.14 -0.43
N GLY A 141 22.19 -4.90 0.03
CA GLY A 141 23.10 -3.94 -0.60
C GLY A 141 22.53 -2.52 -0.51
N ARG A 142 22.24 -1.92 -1.67
CA ARG A 142 21.63 -0.59 -1.77
C ARG A 142 20.14 -0.64 -2.11
N GLN A 143 19.59 -1.83 -2.31
CA GLN A 143 18.21 -2.02 -2.72
C GLN A 143 17.32 -2.36 -1.52
N LEU A 144 16.06 -1.99 -1.62
CA LEU A 144 15.03 -2.30 -0.63
C LEU A 144 14.00 -3.24 -1.26
N TYR A 145 13.71 -4.31 -0.58
CA TYR A 145 12.73 -5.32 -0.99
C TYR A 145 11.56 -5.30 -0.01
N PHE A 146 10.46 -4.69 -0.41
CA PHE A 146 9.21 -4.74 0.36
C PHE A 146 8.57 -6.09 0.12
N VAL A 147 8.49 -6.90 1.18
CA VAL A 147 8.14 -8.33 1.10
C VAL A 147 6.75 -8.64 1.62
N ASP A 148 6.17 -7.75 2.45
CA ASP A 148 4.85 -7.96 3.04
C ASP A 148 4.27 -6.64 3.55
N CYS A 149 2.95 -6.62 3.81
CA CYS A 149 2.29 -5.54 4.53
C CYS A 149 1.06 -6.06 5.28
N VAL A 150 0.74 -5.43 6.39
CA VAL A 150 -0.48 -5.70 7.15
C VAL A 150 -1.13 -4.39 7.58
N THR A 151 -2.44 -4.33 7.51
CA THR A 151 -3.23 -3.22 8.03
C THR A 151 -4.47 -3.76 8.73
N LYS A 152 -4.85 -3.12 9.82
CA LYS A 152 -6.09 -3.46 10.54
C LYS A 152 -6.62 -2.25 11.29
N THR A 153 -7.94 -2.11 11.30
CA THR A 153 -8.65 -1.05 12.02
C THR A 153 -9.23 -1.61 13.30
N GLY A 154 -9.28 -0.80 14.36
CA GLY A 154 -9.89 -1.16 15.64
C GLY A 154 -9.05 -2.06 16.52
N GLU A 155 -7.81 -2.36 16.15
CA GLU A 155 -6.88 -3.15 16.96
C GLU A 155 -5.79 -2.28 17.56
N GLY A 156 -5.41 -2.61 18.80
CA GLY A 156 -4.34 -1.93 19.50
C GLY A 156 -2.95 -2.49 19.20
N LEU A 157 -1.92 -1.75 19.62
CA LEU A 157 -0.52 -2.15 19.49
C LEU A 157 -0.22 -3.60 19.96
N PRO A 158 -0.81 -4.14 21.06
CA PRO A 158 -0.56 -5.51 21.47
C PRO A 158 -0.97 -6.56 20.45
N TRP A 159 -2.06 -6.34 19.70
CA TRP A 159 -2.49 -7.25 18.63
C TRP A 159 -1.43 -7.34 17.51
N PHE A 160 -0.92 -6.19 17.06
CA PHE A 160 0.10 -6.15 16.01
C PHE A 160 1.42 -6.75 16.45
N ILE A 161 1.81 -6.53 17.72
CA ILE A 161 3.02 -7.16 18.28
C ILE A 161 2.86 -8.67 18.34
N LYS A 162 1.68 -9.16 18.74
CA LYS A 162 1.39 -10.59 18.70
C LYS A 162 1.45 -11.11 17.26
N TYR A 163 0.83 -10.42 16.31
CA TYR A 163 0.83 -10.80 14.90
C TYR A 163 2.25 -10.99 14.36
N ILE A 164 3.15 -10.03 14.55
CA ILE A 164 4.54 -10.15 14.05
C ILE A 164 5.35 -11.22 14.76
N LYS A 165 4.96 -11.65 15.95
CA LYS A 165 5.67 -12.68 16.73
C LYS A 165 5.16 -14.09 16.43
N ASP A 166 3.86 -14.25 16.30
CA ASP A 166 3.21 -15.55 16.33
C ASP A 166 2.72 -15.98 14.94
N GLU A 167 2.30 -15.02 14.10
CA GLU A 167 1.67 -15.31 12.81
C GLU A 167 2.65 -15.20 11.63
N VAL A 168 3.79 -14.55 11.83
CA VAL A 168 4.76 -14.31 10.76
C VAL A 168 6.14 -14.80 11.16
N ASP A 169 6.65 -15.80 10.44
CA ASP A 169 7.95 -16.40 10.73
C ASP A 169 9.09 -15.67 10.00
N TYR A 170 9.41 -14.46 10.47
CA TYR A 170 10.55 -13.68 9.96
C TYR A 170 11.63 -13.51 11.02
N VAL A 171 12.89 -13.52 10.57
CA VAL A 171 14.01 -13.05 11.40
C VAL A 171 14.03 -11.52 11.35
N TYR A 172 13.58 -10.90 12.44
CA TYR A 172 13.43 -9.45 12.47
C TYR A 172 14.74 -8.71 12.71
N GLY A 173 14.88 -7.58 12.01
CA GLY A 173 15.90 -6.56 12.25
C GLY A 173 15.36 -5.41 13.11
N ASN A 174 15.29 -4.22 12.54
CA ASN A 174 14.81 -3.02 13.22
C ASN A 174 13.31 -2.82 13.01
N HIS A 175 12.62 -2.35 14.04
CA HIS A 175 11.25 -1.87 13.97
C HIS A 175 11.27 -0.34 14.03
N TYR A 176 10.74 0.33 13.01
CA TYR A 176 10.70 1.78 12.91
C TYR A 176 9.28 2.28 13.16
N ALA A 177 9.13 3.27 14.02
CA ALA A 177 7.85 3.88 14.35
C ALA A 177 7.92 5.41 14.20
N PRO A 178 6.80 6.07 13.91
CA PRO A 178 6.73 7.52 13.87
C PRO A 178 6.95 8.11 15.27
N HIS A 179 7.29 9.40 15.33
CA HIS A 179 7.62 10.09 16.56
C HIS A 179 6.49 10.14 17.61
N ASP A 180 5.25 9.99 17.19
CA ASP A 180 4.07 9.96 18.07
C ASP A 180 3.95 8.66 18.90
N ILE A 181 4.76 7.65 18.65
CA ILE A 181 4.88 6.48 19.52
C ILE A 181 5.32 6.85 20.94
N GLU A 182 5.94 8.00 21.11
CA GLU A 182 6.39 8.52 22.41
C GLU A 182 5.28 9.23 23.21
N GLN A 183 4.10 9.45 22.59
CA GLN A 183 2.95 10.02 23.29
C GLN A 183 2.49 9.08 24.40
N ARG A 184 2.25 9.66 25.57
CA ARG A 184 1.77 8.95 26.74
C ARG A 184 0.26 8.87 26.74
N ASP A 185 -0.26 7.69 27.09
CA ASP A 185 -1.66 7.48 27.30
C ASP A 185 -2.09 8.02 28.66
N PHE A 186 -3.20 8.78 28.70
CA PHE A 186 -3.73 9.36 29.96
C PHE A 186 -4.20 8.30 30.93
N SER A 187 -4.57 7.11 30.47
CA SER A 187 -5.15 6.06 31.34
C SER A 187 -4.09 5.37 32.20
N ASN A 188 -2.90 5.16 31.69
CA ASN A 188 -1.84 4.41 32.36
C ASN A 188 -0.50 5.15 32.49
N GLY A 189 -0.42 6.37 31.92
CA GLY A 189 0.80 7.20 31.95
C GLY A 189 1.97 6.68 31.15
N MET A 190 1.83 5.54 30.45
CA MET A 190 2.87 4.91 29.64
C MET A 190 2.81 5.40 28.19
N SER A 191 3.95 5.52 27.55
CA SER A 191 4.01 5.71 26.11
C SER A 191 3.78 4.38 25.38
N ARG A 192 3.28 4.46 24.12
CA ARG A 192 3.16 3.28 23.26
C ARG A 192 4.49 2.57 23.08
N ARG A 193 5.60 3.31 23.06
CA ARG A 193 6.96 2.77 23.00
C ARG A 193 7.31 1.92 24.24
N GLU A 194 6.93 2.38 25.44
CA GLU A 194 7.13 1.63 26.68
C GLU A 194 6.27 0.36 26.71
N VAL A 195 5.01 0.44 26.26
CA VAL A 195 4.14 -0.75 26.11
C VAL A 195 4.74 -1.76 25.13
N ALA A 196 5.21 -1.32 23.98
CA ALA A 196 5.86 -2.19 23.00
C ALA A 196 7.10 -2.88 23.57
N TYR A 197 7.90 -2.12 24.32
CA TYR A 197 9.09 -2.66 24.97
C TYR A 197 8.75 -3.77 25.99
N GLN A 198 7.71 -3.59 26.80
CA GLN A 198 7.22 -4.63 27.72
C GLN A 198 6.73 -5.87 26.98
N LEU A 199 6.15 -5.68 25.78
CA LEU A 199 5.73 -6.78 24.91
C LEU A 199 6.88 -7.36 24.08
N GLY A 200 8.14 -6.91 24.30
CA GLY A 200 9.35 -7.47 23.71
C GLY A 200 9.71 -6.92 22.33
N VAL A 201 9.15 -5.77 21.92
CA VAL A 201 9.52 -5.08 20.67
C VAL A 201 10.18 -3.74 21.00
N ARG A 202 11.36 -3.52 20.40
CA ARG A 202 12.10 -2.25 20.53
C ARG A 202 11.98 -1.43 19.26
N PHE A 203 11.31 -0.30 19.36
CA PHE A 203 11.20 0.63 18.26
C PHE A 203 12.37 1.62 18.18
N ARG A 204 12.81 1.86 16.96
CA ARG A 204 13.58 3.05 16.58
C ARG A 204 12.60 4.12 16.16
N VAL A 205 12.68 5.27 16.79
CA VAL A 205 11.75 6.38 16.54
C VAL A 205 12.28 7.20 15.37
N ALA A 206 11.45 7.37 14.35
CA ALA A 206 11.77 8.22 13.21
C ALA A 206 11.82 9.70 13.61
N PRO A 207 12.77 10.49 13.10
CA PRO A 207 12.81 11.92 13.36
C PRO A 207 11.53 12.60 12.84
N LYS A 208 11.10 13.63 13.57
CA LYS A 208 9.96 14.46 13.16
C LYS A 208 10.38 15.40 12.03
N LEU A 209 9.85 15.17 10.85
CA LEU A 209 10.10 16.02 9.68
C LEU A 209 8.78 16.57 9.12
N PRO A 210 8.83 17.69 8.37
CA PRO A 210 7.70 18.16 7.58
C PRO A 210 7.22 17.07 6.61
N VAL A 211 5.91 16.99 6.39
CA VAL A 211 5.30 15.97 5.51
C VAL A 211 5.92 16.01 4.11
N GLU A 212 6.17 17.20 3.57
CA GLU A 212 6.76 17.39 2.24
C GLU A 212 8.18 16.80 2.13
N GLU A 213 9.00 17.02 3.15
CA GLU A 213 10.35 16.44 3.21
C GLU A 213 10.27 14.91 3.27
N GLY A 214 9.35 14.38 4.08
CA GLY A 214 9.11 12.95 4.15
C GLY A 214 8.62 12.36 2.82
N ILE A 215 7.74 13.06 2.10
CA ILE A 215 7.28 12.67 0.75
C ILE A 215 8.47 12.62 -0.22
N HIS A 216 9.32 13.64 -0.21
CA HIS A 216 10.51 13.66 -1.05
C HIS A 216 11.44 12.50 -0.75
N MET A 217 11.69 12.22 0.54
CA MET A 217 12.54 11.08 0.96
C MET A 217 11.94 9.74 0.54
N THR A 218 10.63 9.59 0.65
CA THR A 218 9.92 8.39 0.15
C THR A 218 10.10 8.25 -1.35
N SER A 219 9.98 9.33 -2.12
CA SER A 219 10.22 9.32 -3.57
C SER A 219 11.64 8.86 -3.92
N MET A 220 12.64 9.32 -3.16
CA MET A 220 14.04 8.88 -3.34
C MET A 220 14.22 7.40 -2.96
N MET A 221 13.60 6.95 -1.88
CA MET A 221 13.63 5.55 -1.44
C MET A 221 13.03 4.63 -2.49
N LEU A 222 11.89 4.99 -3.06
CA LEU A 222 11.19 4.22 -4.09
C LEU A 222 12.07 3.97 -5.33
N GLN A 223 12.98 4.89 -5.69
CA GLN A 223 13.88 4.70 -6.84
C GLN A 223 14.79 3.46 -6.72
N ARG A 224 14.99 2.95 -5.51
CA ARG A 224 15.81 1.77 -5.23
C ARG A 224 14.99 0.61 -4.64
N SER A 225 13.67 0.64 -4.78
CA SER A 225 12.76 -0.32 -4.15
C SER A 225 12.22 -1.35 -5.13
N TYR A 226 11.94 -2.54 -4.60
CA TYR A 226 11.25 -3.65 -5.23
C TYR A 226 10.08 -4.06 -4.35
N PHE A 227 9.00 -4.59 -4.93
CA PHE A 227 7.80 -4.98 -4.20
C PHE A 227 7.35 -6.39 -4.55
N ALA A 228 7.04 -7.18 -3.53
CA ALA A 228 6.37 -8.48 -3.67
C ALA A 228 4.93 -8.25 -4.15
N ALA A 229 4.63 -8.54 -5.41
CA ALA A 229 3.40 -8.15 -6.09
C ALA A 229 2.14 -8.57 -5.32
N LYS A 230 2.08 -9.80 -4.79
CA LYS A 230 0.90 -10.32 -4.08
C LYS A 230 0.81 -9.82 -2.63
N LYS A 231 1.90 -9.95 -1.88
CA LYS A 231 1.91 -9.60 -0.45
C LYS A 231 1.89 -8.10 -0.18
N CYS A 232 2.40 -7.30 -1.13
CA CYS A 232 2.42 -5.84 -1.06
C CYS A 232 1.34 -5.17 -1.93
N GLU A 233 0.33 -5.92 -2.42
CA GLU A 233 -0.73 -5.37 -3.26
C GLU A 233 -1.35 -4.10 -2.66
N LEU A 234 -1.66 -4.12 -1.36
CA LEU A 234 -2.26 -2.99 -0.67
C LEU A 234 -1.37 -1.74 -0.62
N VAL A 235 -0.08 -1.91 -0.38
CA VAL A 235 0.87 -0.78 -0.35
C VAL A 235 1.16 -0.26 -1.75
N ILE A 236 1.22 -1.14 -2.75
CA ILE A 236 1.37 -0.76 -4.16
C ILE A 236 0.19 0.10 -4.61
N ASP A 237 -1.03 -0.36 -4.32
CA ASP A 237 -2.26 0.38 -4.63
C ASP A 237 -2.32 1.72 -3.88
N ALA A 238 -1.93 1.74 -2.62
CA ALA A 238 -1.88 2.96 -1.83
C ALA A 238 -0.89 3.98 -2.41
N LEU A 239 0.30 3.55 -2.82
CA LEU A 239 1.30 4.42 -3.44
C LEU A 239 0.82 4.99 -4.79
N ARG A 240 0.04 4.23 -5.56
CA ARG A 240 -0.59 4.74 -6.80
C ARG A 240 -1.72 5.71 -6.50
N HIS A 241 -2.45 5.49 -5.40
CA HIS A 241 -3.65 6.26 -5.05
C HIS A 241 -3.34 7.54 -4.27
N TYR A 242 -2.26 7.59 -3.50
CA TYR A 242 -1.92 8.72 -2.65
C TYR A 242 -1.74 10.00 -3.46
N HIS A 243 -2.64 10.96 -3.27
CA HIS A 243 -2.79 12.10 -4.17
C HIS A 243 -3.09 13.40 -3.43
N ARG A 244 -2.98 14.50 -4.17
CA ARG A 244 -3.38 15.85 -3.76
C ARG A 244 -4.57 16.28 -4.60
N LYS A 245 -5.55 16.94 -3.98
CA LYS A 245 -6.62 17.58 -4.74
C LYS A 245 -6.15 18.92 -5.30
N TRP A 246 -6.49 19.19 -6.54
CA TRP A 246 -6.32 20.49 -7.12
C TRP A 246 -7.30 21.48 -6.50
N SER A 247 -6.83 22.62 -6.01
CA SER A 247 -7.66 23.70 -5.53
C SER A 247 -7.87 24.71 -6.64
N VAL A 248 -9.07 24.73 -7.22
CA VAL A 248 -9.45 25.66 -8.29
C VAL A 248 -9.33 27.12 -7.82
N ASN A 249 -9.73 27.40 -6.57
CA ASN A 249 -9.72 28.75 -6.01
C ASN A 249 -8.31 29.29 -5.81
N ASN A 250 -7.37 28.44 -5.40
CA ASN A 250 -6.02 28.84 -5.04
C ASN A 250 -5.00 28.53 -6.12
N LYS A 251 -5.37 27.86 -7.20
CA LYS A 251 -4.51 27.46 -8.33
C LYS A 251 -3.25 26.68 -7.90
N PHE A 252 -3.36 25.85 -6.86
CA PHE A 252 -2.28 24.96 -6.43
C PHE A 252 -2.85 23.64 -5.89
N PHE A 253 -2.01 22.62 -5.80
CA PHE A 253 -2.36 21.37 -5.16
C PHE A 253 -2.43 21.53 -3.65
N SER A 254 -3.50 20.98 -3.04
CA SER A 254 -3.68 20.92 -1.59
C SER A 254 -2.62 20.04 -0.92
N LYS A 255 -2.66 19.99 0.41
CA LYS A 255 -1.98 18.93 1.16
C LYS A 255 -2.47 17.55 0.67
N PRO A 256 -1.68 16.48 0.86
CA PRO A 256 -2.13 15.12 0.56
C PRO A 256 -3.50 14.83 1.17
N VAL A 257 -4.33 14.10 0.45
CA VAL A 257 -5.64 13.70 0.94
C VAL A 257 -5.43 12.64 2.02
N HIS A 258 -6.13 12.81 3.15
CA HIS A 258 -6.15 11.79 4.19
C HIS A 258 -7.30 10.82 3.90
N ASP A 259 -6.94 9.65 3.42
CA ASP A 259 -7.83 8.53 3.14
C ASP A 259 -7.12 7.21 3.45
N TRP A 260 -7.70 6.09 3.06
CA TRP A 260 -7.13 4.76 3.29
C TRP A 260 -5.67 4.61 2.80
N SER A 261 -5.28 5.33 1.73
CA SER A 261 -3.93 5.25 1.15
C SER A 261 -2.87 5.95 2.02
N SER A 262 -3.29 6.94 2.80
CA SER A 262 -2.38 7.72 3.64
C SER A 262 -1.66 6.86 4.68
N HIS A 263 -2.32 5.87 5.28
CA HIS A 263 -1.73 5.00 6.30
C HIS A 263 -0.54 4.19 5.78
N PHE A 264 -0.69 3.61 4.58
CA PHE A 264 0.43 2.91 3.93
C PHE A 264 1.56 3.85 3.54
N CYS A 265 1.21 5.03 3.01
CA CYS A 265 2.20 6.02 2.62
C CYS A 265 2.92 6.63 3.82
N ASP A 266 2.26 6.73 4.97
CA ASP A 266 2.86 7.19 6.22
C ASP A 266 3.80 6.13 6.82
N ALA A 267 3.45 4.84 6.74
CA ALA A 267 4.37 3.75 7.07
C ALA A 267 5.59 3.74 6.14
N MET A 268 5.40 3.93 4.82
CA MET A 268 6.49 4.07 3.85
C MET A 268 7.36 5.30 4.14
N ARG A 269 6.76 6.43 4.55
CA ARG A 269 7.47 7.63 4.97
C ARG A 269 8.28 7.37 6.23
N THR A 270 7.74 6.63 7.20
CA THR A 270 8.48 6.22 8.40
C THR A 270 9.72 5.41 8.03
N ALA A 271 9.62 4.47 7.08
CA ALA A 271 10.78 3.74 6.56
C ALA A 271 11.81 4.70 5.94
N ALA A 272 11.37 5.56 5.02
CA ALA A 272 12.23 6.46 4.25
C ALA A 272 13.02 7.43 5.14
N VAL A 273 12.35 8.02 6.13
CA VAL A 273 12.94 8.97 7.08
C VAL A 273 13.95 8.27 7.99
N SER A 274 13.64 7.05 8.44
CA SER A 274 14.50 6.28 9.33
C SER A 274 15.76 5.74 8.66
N LEU A 275 15.71 5.42 7.37
CA LEU A 275 16.83 4.90 6.60
C LEU A 275 17.87 5.96 6.20
N ARG A 276 17.55 7.26 6.34
CA ARG A 276 18.49 8.36 6.04
C ARG A 276 19.70 8.38 6.97
N GLU A 277 19.57 7.90 8.19
CA GLU A 277 20.60 8.00 9.23
C GLU A 277 21.72 6.96 9.11
N GLY A 278 21.89 6.33 7.94
CA GLY A 278 23.14 5.63 7.60
C GLY A 278 23.49 4.44 8.50
N THR A 279 22.51 3.60 8.80
CA THR A 279 22.82 2.27 9.31
C THR A 279 22.95 1.30 8.12
N HIS A 280 24.10 1.27 7.48
CA HIS A 280 24.47 0.11 6.71
C HIS A 280 24.49 -1.07 7.69
N GLY A 281 23.42 -1.88 7.65
CA GLY A 281 23.29 -3.02 8.54
C GLY A 281 24.45 -3.96 8.35
N LYS A 282 25.27 -4.12 9.38
CA LYS A 282 26.06 -5.34 9.49
C LYS A 282 25.05 -6.49 9.50
N PRO A 283 25.33 -7.58 8.75
CA PRO A 283 24.47 -8.75 8.82
C PRO A 283 24.29 -9.14 10.30
N PRO A 284 23.11 -9.60 10.70
CA PRO A 284 22.88 -10.04 12.07
C PRO A 284 23.88 -11.14 12.39
N PRO A 285 24.32 -11.24 13.65
CA PRO A 285 25.11 -12.38 14.05
C PRO A 285 24.31 -13.64 13.70
N GLN A 286 24.92 -14.51 12.90
CA GLN A 286 24.34 -15.82 12.59
C GLN A 286 23.86 -16.42 13.91
N LYS A 287 22.62 -16.92 13.98
CA LYS A 287 22.20 -17.81 15.06
C LYS A 287 23.20 -18.96 15.05
N LEU A 288 24.13 -18.93 15.98
CA LEU A 288 24.95 -20.12 16.28
C LEU A 288 23.92 -21.20 16.64
N ALA A 289 23.94 -22.29 15.89
CA ALA A 289 23.15 -23.45 16.21
C ALA A 289 23.37 -23.74 17.70
N GLN A 290 22.31 -23.79 18.49
CA GLN A 290 22.42 -24.29 19.86
C GLN A 290 22.85 -25.74 19.71
N SER A 291 24.13 -25.98 19.93
CA SER A 291 24.65 -27.33 20.07
C SER A 291 24.06 -27.89 21.38
N ASP A 292 23.18 -28.88 21.25
CA ASP A 292 22.75 -29.71 22.37
C ASP A 292 23.94 -30.57 22.89
N TYR A 293 24.92 -29.92 23.46
CA TYR A 293 25.88 -30.62 24.28
C TYR A 293 25.31 -30.75 25.67
N ARG A 294 24.56 -31.82 25.94
CA ARG A 294 24.40 -32.36 27.28
C ARG A 294 25.74 -32.94 27.70
N VAL A 295 26.46 -32.20 28.51
CA VAL A 295 27.57 -32.78 29.29
C VAL A 295 26.94 -33.68 30.32
N PHE A 296 27.12 -35.01 30.15
CA PHE A 296 26.89 -35.97 31.21
C PHE A 296 27.99 -35.78 32.26
N ALA A 297 27.61 -35.41 33.48
CA ALA A 297 28.35 -35.62 34.70
C ALA A 297 27.51 -36.50 35.59
#